data_fddff4ed3386065e569344de81d4e2c0
#
_entry.id   fddff4ed3386065e569344de81d4e2c0
#
_cell.length_a   1.000
_cell.length_b   1.000
_cell.length_c   1.000
_cell.angle_alpha   90.00
_cell.angle_beta   90.00
_cell.angle_gamma   90.00
#
_symmetry.space_group_name_H-M   'P 1'
#
loop_
_entity.id
_entity.type
_entity.pdbx_description
1 polymer ?
#
loop_
_entity_poly.entity_id
_entity_poly.type
_entity_poly.pdbx_seq_one_letter_code
_entity_poly.pdbx_strand_id
1 'polypeptide(L)'
;VSLDGDLQHDPEDIPALLDKIAEGFDIASGWRKNRIDNAVTRKIPSRIANWLMAKASGVKLHDFGTTFKAYRAEILKDVNLYGELHRFIPALAMMYGARIAEVPIRNTPRTAGGSHYGLSRTFRVMFDILTIRFMLKYMTRPMHFFGTLGLAGVLTGGLVLFYLLVQK
;
A
#
# COMPACT_ATOMS: atom_id res chain seq x y z
N VAL A 1 -9.01 1.46 16.41
CA VAL A 1 -7.74 0.73 16.29
C VAL A 1 -7.99 -0.58 15.57
N SER A 2 -7.11 -0.96 14.65
CA SER A 2 -7.10 -2.25 13.97
C SER A 2 -5.87 -3.04 14.40
N LEU A 3 -6.02 -4.34 14.60
CA LEU A 3 -4.91 -5.27 14.83
C LEU A 3 -5.31 -6.68 14.37
N ASP A 4 -4.31 -7.50 14.01
CA ASP A 4 -4.55 -8.91 13.66
C ASP A 4 -4.72 -9.76 14.94
N GLY A 5 -5.60 -10.75 14.88
CA GLY A 5 -5.86 -11.69 15.99
C GLY A 5 -4.84 -12.82 16.12
N ASP A 6 -3.65 -12.70 15.50
CA ASP A 6 -2.60 -13.73 15.45
C ASP A 6 -1.56 -13.63 16.58
N LEU A 7 -1.84 -12.80 17.59
CA LEU A 7 -1.00 -12.55 18.76
C LEU A 7 0.43 -12.06 18.45
N GLN A 8 0.67 -11.52 17.26
CA GLN A 8 1.96 -10.93 16.90
C GLN A 8 2.13 -9.49 17.40
N HIS A 9 1.04 -8.83 17.73
CA HIS A 9 1.01 -7.45 18.23
C HIS A 9 0.64 -7.43 19.72
N ASP A 10 1.34 -6.59 20.48
CA ASP A 10 1.07 -6.40 21.90
C ASP A 10 0.00 -5.31 22.09
N PRO A 11 -1.15 -5.64 22.72
CA PRO A 11 -2.17 -4.63 23.03
C PRO A 11 -1.68 -3.48 23.92
N GLU A 12 -0.60 -3.68 24.70
CA GLU A 12 0.01 -2.62 25.51
C GLU A 12 0.60 -1.47 24.65
N ASP A 13 0.79 -1.68 23.34
CA ASP A 13 1.23 -0.61 22.44
C ASP A 13 0.06 0.26 21.93
N ILE A 14 -1.22 -0.09 22.24
CA ILE A 14 -2.40 0.69 21.85
C ILE A 14 -2.35 2.15 22.38
N PRO A 15 -2.03 2.39 23.67
CA PRO A 15 -1.95 3.77 24.17
C PRO A 15 -1.01 4.65 23.36
N ALA A 16 0.18 4.16 22.98
CA ALA A 16 1.14 4.92 22.20
C ALA A 16 0.62 5.32 20.80
N LEU A 17 -0.23 4.48 20.18
CA LEU A 17 -0.91 4.82 18.93
C LEU A 17 -1.99 5.88 19.15
N LEU A 18 -2.76 5.77 20.25
CA LEU A 18 -3.82 6.74 20.59
C LEU A 18 -3.24 8.10 20.97
N ASP A 19 -2.09 8.15 21.64
CA ASP A 19 -1.38 9.40 21.97
C ASP A 19 -1.06 10.18 20.68
N LYS A 20 -0.63 9.51 19.61
CA LYS A 20 -0.40 10.16 18.31
C LYS A 20 -1.69 10.72 17.71
N ILE A 21 -2.82 10.04 17.86
CA ILE A 21 -4.12 10.57 17.46
C ILE A 21 -4.49 11.81 18.30
N ALA A 22 -4.22 11.79 19.62
CA ALA A 22 -4.43 12.93 20.50
C ALA A 22 -3.52 14.13 20.17
N GLU A 23 -2.28 13.90 19.71
CA GLU A 23 -1.38 14.93 19.18
C GLU A 23 -1.88 15.57 17.88
N GLY A 24 -2.97 15.05 17.31
CA GLY A 24 -3.63 15.59 16.12
C GLY A 24 -3.22 14.92 14.81
N PHE A 25 -2.57 13.75 14.84
CA PHE A 25 -2.44 12.91 13.66
C PHE A 25 -3.76 12.22 13.35
N ASP A 26 -4.00 11.94 12.08
CA ASP A 26 -5.23 11.30 11.61
C ASP A 26 -5.09 9.78 11.56
N ILE A 27 -3.85 9.31 11.34
CA ILE A 27 -3.48 7.89 11.36
C ILE A 27 -2.18 7.72 12.15
N ALA A 28 -2.17 6.78 13.09
CA ALA A 28 -0.96 6.29 13.74
C ALA A 28 -0.71 4.84 13.28
N SER A 29 0.40 4.61 12.57
CA SER A 29 0.77 3.31 12.01
C SER A 29 1.86 2.67 12.84
N GLY A 30 1.65 1.43 13.28
CA GLY A 30 2.69 0.67 13.97
C GLY A 30 3.86 0.37 13.04
N TRP A 31 5.08 0.48 13.56
CA TRP A 31 6.31 0.14 12.88
C TRP A 31 7.06 -0.97 13.62
N ARG A 32 7.15 -2.14 13.00
CA ARG A 32 7.91 -3.29 13.54
C ARG A 32 9.40 -3.09 13.33
N LYS A 33 10.01 -2.20 14.11
CA LYS A 33 11.42 -1.83 13.98
C LYS A 33 12.35 -3.05 14.13
N ASN A 34 12.05 -3.95 15.07
CA ASN A 34 12.86 -5.13 15.39
C ASN A 34 12.17 -6.42 14.91
N ARG A 35 11.96 -6.55 13.58
CA ARG A 35 11.36 -7.78 13.03
C ARG A 35 12.27 -8.99 13.23
N ILE A 36 11.71 -10.06 13.81
CA ILE A 36 12.37 -11.35 14.08
C ILE A 36 12.23 -12.30 12.87
N ASP A 37 12.05 -11.76 11.68
CA ASP A 37 11.87 -12.56 10.46
C ASP A 37 13.22 -12.93 9.82
N ASN A 38 13.21 -14.02 9.02
CA ASN A 38 14.35 -14.43 8.23
C ASN A 38 14.77 -13.32 7.24
N ALA A 39 16.07 -12.97 7.26
CA ALA A 39 16.59 -11.79 6.56
C ALA A 39 16.38 -11.86 5.04
N VAL A 40 16.68 -13.00 4.41
CA VAL A 40 16.71 -13.13 2.94
C VAL A 40 15.30 -13.31 2.38
N THR A 41 14.51 -14.22 2.96
CA THR A 41 13.22 -14.62 2.36
C THR A 41 12.07 -13.65 2.69
N ARG A 42 12.22 -12.82 3.73
CA ARG A 42 11.13 -11.94 4.20
C ARG A 42 11.52 -10.47 4.36
N LYS A 43 12.69 -10.18 4.97
CA LYS A 43 13.08 -8.77 5.22
C LYS A 43 13.39 -8.02 3.92
N ILE A 44 14.15 -8.64 2.99
CA ILE A 44 14.53 -7.99 1.73
C ILE A 44 13.30 -7.74 0.84
N PRO A 45 12.44 -8.74 0.52
CA PRO A 45 11.23 -8.49 -0.26
C PRO A 45 10.29 -7.47 0.39
N SER A 46 10.15 -7.51 1.72
CA SER A 46 9.33 -6.54 2.46
C SER A 46 9.90 -5.12 2.36
N ARG A 47 11.22 -4.94 2.47
CA ARG A 47 11.86 -3.62 2.30
C ARG A 47 11.67 -3.06 0.90
N ILE A 48 11.84 -3.89 -0.12
CA ILE A 48 11.60 -3.49 -1.51
C ILE A 48 10.13 -3.09 -1.71
N ALA A 49 9.19 -3.89 -1.21
CA ALA A 49 7.77 -3.59 -1.29
C ALA A 49 7.43 -2.27 -0.56
N ASN A 50 7.93 -2.07 0.66
CA ASN A 50 7.71 -0.83 1.41
C ASN A 50 8.32 0.40 0.71
N TRP A 51 9.53 0.25 0.13
CA TRP A 51 10.16 1.32 -0.64
C TRP A 51 9.36 1.67 -1.91
N LEU A 52 8.91 0.66 -2.65
CA LEU A 52 8.04 0.85 -3.82
C LEU A 52 6.73 1.53 -3.43
N MET A 53 6.13 1.12 -2.31
CA MET A 53 4.92 1.70 -1.75
C MET A 53 5.13 3.17 -1.37
N ALA A 54 6.19 3.47 -0.63
CA ALA A 54 6.52 4.83 -0.23
C ALA A 54 6.72 5.73 -1.47
N LYS A 55 7.43 5.22 -2.50
CA LYS A 55 7.65 5.95 -3.76
C LYS A 55 6.37 6.11 -4.59
N ALA A 56 5.49 5.11 -4.59
CA ALA A 56 4.24 5.13 -5.33
C ALA A 56 3.20 6.04 -4.69
N SER A 57 3.09 6.01 -3.35
CA SER A 57 2.10 6.75 -2.58
C SER A 57 2.54 8.15 -2.16
N GLY A 58 3.86 8.43 -2.16
CA GLY A 58 4.40 9.66 -1.57
C GLY A 58 4.43 9.67 -0.04
N VAL A 59 3.96 8.61 0.60
CA VAL A 59 3.90 8.48 2.07
C VAL A 59 5.22 7.90 2.59
N LYS A 60 5.85 8.59 3.53
CA LYS A 60 7.10 8.13 4.17
C LYS A 60 6.77 7.21 5.35
N LEU A 61 6.49 5.94 5.08
CA LEU A 61 6.31 4.90 6.08
C LEU A 61 7.35 3.79 5.89
N HIS A 62 7.88 3.29 6.99
CA HIS A 62 8.82 2.17 6.99
C HIS A 62 8.11 0.81 6.90
N ASP A 63 6.87 0.71 7.41
CA ASP A 63 6.11 -0.53 7.43
C ASP A 63 4.63 -0.32 7.01
N PHE A 64 4.36 -0.46 5.71
CA PHE A 64 2.98 -0.46 5.19
C PHE A 64 2.23 -1.75 5.54
N GLY A 65 2.98 -2.85 5.77
CA GLY A 65 2.42 -4.18 5.91
C GLY A 65 1.83 -4.50 7.30
N THR A 66 2.00 -3.61 8.29
CA THR A 66 1.37 -3.80 9.58
C THR A 66 -0.13 -3.51 9.51
N THR A 67 -0.93 -4.31 10.19
CA THR A 67 -2.37 -4.07 10.40
C THR A 67 -2.63 -3.30 11.69
N PHE A 68 -1.62 -3.18 12.56
CA PHE A 68 -1.73 -2.49 13.82
C PHE A 68 -1.65 -0.98 13.62
N LYS A 69 -2.82 -0.35 13.53
CA LYS A 69 -2.97 1.08 13.25
C LYS A 69 -4.14 1.67 14.04
N ALA A 70 -4.00 2.93 14.46
CA ALA A 70 -5.11 3.73 14.96
C ALA A 70 -5.52 4.76 13.90
N TYR A 71 -6.82 5.03 13.80
CA TYR A 71 -7.39 5.94 12.83
C TYR A 71 -8.39 6.86 13.51
N ARG A 72 -8.48 8.10 13.07
CA ARG A 72 -9.66 8.93 13.32
C ARG A 72 -10.84 8.37 12.54
N ALA A 73 -12.02 8.37 13.16
CA ALA A 73 -13.24 7.82 12.56
C ALA A 73 -13.65 8.59 11.29
N GLU A 74 -13.39 9.90 11.26
CA GLU A 74 -13.69 10.78 10.13
C GLU A 74 -12.96 10.33 8.86
N ILE A 75 -11.66 10.01 8.99
CA ILE A 75 -10.83 9.58 7.85
C ILE A 75 -11.34 8.28 7.25
N LEU A 76 -11.81 7.33 8.08
CA LEU A 76 -12.32 6.06 7.58
C LEU A 76 -13.65 6.20 6.84
N LYS A 77 -14.45 7.21 7.13
CA LYS A 77 -15.72 7.46 6.42
C LYS A 77 -15.49 7.94 4.99
N ASP A 78 -14.41 8.67 4.75
CA ASP A 78 -14.08 9.24 3.45
C ASP A 78 -13.31 8.26 2.55
N VAL A 79 -12.67 7.25 3.15
CA VAL A 79 -11.90 6.25 2.42
C VAL A 79 -12.78 5.06 2.06
N ASN A 80 -13.19 4.99 0.79
CA ASN A 80 -13.88 3.81 0.26
C ASN A 80 -12.91 2.64 0.10
N LEU A 81 -13.09 1.61 0.92
CA LEU A 81 -12.25 0.42 0.92
C LEU A 81 -12.88 -0.69 0.10
N TYR A 82 -12.15 -1.20 -0.90
CA TYR A 82 -12.52 -2.36 -1.68
C TYR A 82 -11.42 -3.42 -1.59
N GLY A 83 -11.80 -4.66 -1.32
CA GLY A 83 -10.88 -5.81 -1.29
C GLY A 83 -9.72 -5.65 -0.31
N GLU A 84 -8.50 -5.94 -0.77
CA GLU A 84 -7.26 -5.90 0.03
C GLU A 84 -6.70 -4.47 0.26
N LEU A 85 -7.46 -3.41 -0.07
CA LEU A 85 -7.00 -2.02 0.02
C LEU A 85 -6.76 -1.52 1.45
N HIS A 86 -7.13 -2.30 2.47
CA HIS A 86 -6.91 -1.96 3.88
C HIS A 86 -5.43 -1.66 4.22
N ARG A 87 -4.47 -2.27 3.49
CA ARG A 87 -3.03 -1.99 3.66
C ARG A 87 -2.65 -0.61 3.19
N PHE A 88 -3.43 -0.06 2.29
CA PHE A 88 -3.17 1.20 1.60
C PHE A 88 -3.97 2.37 2.17
N ILE A 89 -4.74 2.14 3.25
CA ILE A 89 -5.48 3.22 3.92
C ILE A 89 -4.61 4.46 4.15
N PRO A 90 -3.35 4.35 4.65
CA PRO A 90 -2.50 5.52 4.81
C PRO A 90 -2.23 6.25 3.50
N ALA A 91 -2.00 5.51 2.40
CA ALA A 91 -1.75 6.10 1.10
C ALA A 91 -3.00 6.80 0.54
N LEU A 92 -4.18 6.19 0.68
CA LEU A 92 -5.45 6.77 0.24
C LEU A 92 -5.83 7.99 1.09
N ALA A 93 -5.67 7.91 2.40
CA ALA A 93 -5.97 9.01 3.31
C ALA A 93 -5.12 10.27 3.05
N MET A 94 -3.86 10.10 2.58
CA MET A 94 -3.02 11.22 2.16
C MET A 94 -3.63 12.03 1.01
N MET A 95 -4.44 11.43 0.14
CA MET A 95 -5.15 12.18 -0.92
C MET A 95 -6.15 13.19 -0.33
N TYR A 96 -6.63 12.92 0.87
CA TYR A 96 -7.53 13.80 1.62
C TYR A 96 -6.78 14.68 2.64
N GLY A 97 -5.44 14.75 2.54
CA GLY A 97 -4.61 15.58 3.40
C GLY A 97 -4.36 15.04 4.80
N ALA A 98 -4.60 13.74 5.04
CA ALA A 98 -4.40 13.11 6.34
C ALA A 98 -2.95 13.16 6.80
N ARG A 99 -2.72 13.47 8.07
CA ARG A 99 -1.42 13.45 8.73
C ARG A 99 -1.16 12.09 9.35
N ILE A 100 -0.02 11.47 9.01
CA ILE A 100 0.31 10.11 9.43
C ILE A 100 1.55 10.12 10.30
N ALA A 101 1.48 9.44 11.45
CA ALA A 101 2.63 9.17 12.32
C ALA A 101 2.99 7.68 12.29
N GLU A 102 4.26 7.36 12.49
CA GLU A 102 4.70 5.99 12.79
C GLU A 102 5.05 5.87 14.27
N VAL A 103 4.67 4.74 14.86
CA VAL A 103 4.96 4.40 16.24
C VAL A 103 5.72 3.07 16.27
N PRO A 104 6.93 3.01 16.83
CA PRO A 104 7.61 1.73 17.03
C PRO A 104 6.77 0.83 17.93
N ILE A 105 6.51 -0.39 17.47
CA ILE A 105 5.72 -1.39 18.20
C ILE A 105 6.54 -2.63 18.45
N ARG A 106 6.17 -3.35 19.52
CA ARG A 106 6.69 -4.68 19.82
C ARG A 106 6.17 -5.69 18.80
N ASN A 107 7.01 -6.61 18.41
CA ASN A 107 6.64 -7.68 17.48
C ASN A 107 7.10 -9.01 18.08
N THR A 108 6.13 -9.84 18.45
CA THR A 108 6.36 -11.18 18.97
C THR A 108 6.42 -12.20 17.84
N PRO A 109 7.22 -13.27 17.99
CA PRO A 109 7.19 -14.37 17.03
C PRO A 109 5.80 -15.00 16.97
N ARG A 110 5.38 -15.41 15.79
CA ARG A 110 4.11 -16.12 15.62
C ARG A 110 4.14 -17.43 16.40
N THR A 111 3.19 -17.61 17.31
CA THR A 111 3.10 -18.79 18.19
C THR A 111 2.39 -19.95 17.51
N ALA A 112 1.57 -19.73 16.49
CA ALA A 112 0.82 -20.75 15.78
C ALA A 112 0.74 -20.48 14.27
N GLY A 113 0.77 -21.55 13.46
CA GLY A 113 0.55 -21.51 12.02
C GLY A 113 1.83 -21.38 11.19
N GLY A 114 2.01 -22.28 10.22
CA GLY A 114 3.05 -22.21 9.19
C GLY A 114 2.80 -21.04 8.25
N SER A 115 3.87 -20.43 7.77
CA SER A 115 3.77 -19.36 6.79
C SER A 115 3.66 -19.94 5.37
N HIS A 116 2.47 -19.96 4.81
CA HIS A 116 2.24 -20.28 3.40
C HIS A 116 2.52 -19.07 2.49
N TYR A 117 3.77 -18.61 2.43
CA TYR A 117 4.15 -17.50 1.56
C TYR A 117 4.74 -18.03 0.25
N GLY A 118 3.90 -18.18 -0.78
CA GLY A 118 4.32 -18.51 -2.14
C GLY A 118 4.64 -17.26 -2.98
N LEU A 119 5.31 -17.47 -4.12
CA LEU A 119 5.64 -16.44 -5.12
C LEU A 119 4.38 -15.68 -5.61
N SER A 120 3.21 -16.33 -5.61
CA SER A 120 1.92 -15.73 -5.97
C SER A 120 1.59 -14.46 -5.17
N ARG A 121 2.04 -14.35 -3.91
CA ARG A 121 1.85 -13.15 -3.10
C ARG A 121 2.70 -11.98 -3.60
N THR A 122 3.92 -12.23 -4.06
CA THR A 122 4.80 -11.19 -4.61
C THR A 122 4.15 -10.53 -5.82
N PHE A 123 3.60 -11.34 -6.73
CA PHE A 123 2.86 -10.82 -7.89
C PHE A 123 1.62 -10.03 -7.46
N ARG A 124 0.86 -10.51 -6.47
CA ARG A 124 -0.31 -9.81 -5.94
C ARG A 124 0.07 -8.44 -5.37
N VAL A 125 1.10 -8.39 -4.52
CA VAL A 125 1.61 -7.11 -3.96
C VAL A 125 2.08 -6.16 -5.07
N MET A 126 2.70 -6.68 -6.12
CA MET A 126 3.14 -5.85 -7.26
C MET A 126 1.93 -5.25 -8.00
N PHE A 127 0.88 -6.03 -8.24
CA PHE A 127 -0.37 -5.51 -8.83
C PHE A 127 -1.09 -4.53 -7.91
N ASP A 128 -1.07 -4.77 -6.60
CA ASP A 128 -1.63 -3.84 -5.61
C ASP A 128 -0.90 -2.49 -5.67
N ILE A 129 0.43 -2.49 -5.73
CA ILE A 129 1.24 -1.26 -5.85
C ILE A 129 0.92 -0.52 -7.16
N LEU A 130 0.78 -1.27 -8.27
CA LEU A 130 0.42 -0.68 -9.56
C LEU A 130 -0.98 -0.04 -9.51
N THR A 131 -1.93 -0.75 -8.90
CA THR A 131 -3.31 -0.27 -8.69
C THR A 131 -3.33 1.02 -7.87
N ILE A 132 -2.62 1.05 -6.74
CA ILE A 132 -2.52 2.25 -5.91
C ILE A 132 -1.88 3.41 -6.67
N ARG A 133 -0.77 3.17 -7.38
CA ARG A 133 -0.14 4.22 -8.19
C ARG A 133 -1.08 4.76 -9.27
N PHE A 134 -1.86 3.87 -9.90
CA PHE A 134 -2.87 4.26 -10.87
C PHE A 134 -3.96 5.11 -10.19
N MET A 135 -4.51 4.65 -9.07
CA MET A 135 -5.53 5.39 -8.32
C MET A 135 -5.03 6.78 -7.90
N LEU A 136 -3.86 6.85 -7.25
CA LEU A 136 -3.30 8.11 -6.77
C LEU A 136 -3.02 9.12 -7.89
N LYS A 137 -2.63 8.65 -9.07
CA LYS A 137 -2.22 9.53 -10.18
C LYS A 137 -3.34 9.84 -11.17
N TYR A 138 -4.22 8.87 -11.43
CA TYR A 138 -5.16 8.94 -12.55
C TYR A 138 -6.63 8.87 -12.17
N MET A 139 -6.98 8.64 -10.88
CA MET A 139 -8.38 8.56 -10.45
C MET A 139 -9.17 9.85 -10.78
N THR A 140 -8.53 11.01 -10.69
CA THR A 140 -9.14 12.30 -11.06
C THR A 140 -9.03 12.63 -12.55
N ARG A 141 -8.14 11.96 -13.30
CA ARG A 141 -7.88 12.24 -14.72
C ARG A 141 -7.60 10.96 -15.52
N PRO A 142 -8.55 10.00 -15.58
CA PRO A 142 -8.33 8.70 -16.23
C PRO A 142 -8.06 8.84 -17.74
N MET A 143 -8.59 9.88 -18.37
CA MET A 143 -8.38 10.14 -19.81
C MET A 143 -6.92 10.40 -20.17
N HIS A 144 -6.09 10.92 -19.25
CA HIS A 144 -4.67 11.10 -19.54
C HIS A 144 -3.95 9.75 -19.69
N PHE A 145 -4.38 8.71 -18.99
CA PHE A 145 -3.80 7.37 -19.12
C PHE A 145 -4.36 6.63 -20.32
N PHE A 146 -5.68 6.47 -20.37
CA PHE A 146 -6.32 5.70 -21.46
C PHE A 146 -6.24 6.41 -22.80
N GLY A 147 -6.34 7.73 -22.83
CA GLY A 147 -6.22 8.52 -24.03
C GLY A 147 -4.83 8.45 -24.67
N THR A 148 -3.76 8.50 -23.86
CA THR A 148 -2.39 8.35 -24.40
C THR A 148 -2.15 6.95 -24.95
N LEU A 149 -2.61 5.90 -24.25
CA LEU A 149 -2.51 4.52 -24.72
C LEU A 149 -3.34 4.31 -25.99
N GLY A 150 -4.59 4.81 -26.00
CA GLY A 150 -5.48 4.70 -27.15
C GLY A 150 -4.92 5.43 -28.38
N LEU A 151 -4.41 6.65 -28.20
CA LEU A 151 -3.79 7.41 -29.30
C LEU A 151 -2.54 6.68 -29.85
N ALA A 152 -1.67 6.16 -28.97
CA ALA A 152 -0.53 5.37 -29.38
C ALA A 152 -0.97 4.11 -30.18
N GLY A 153 -2.02 3.43 -29.72
CA GLY A 153 -2.59 2.26 -30.41
C GLY A 153 -3.15 2.63 -31.80
N VAL A 154 -3.87 3.73 -31.91
CA VAL A 154 -4.42 4.21 -33.20
C VAL A 154 -3.29 4.59 -34.17
N LEU A 155 -2.25 5.30 -33.69
CA LEU A 155 -1.11 5.68 -34.51
C LEU A 155 -0.34 4.44 -35.00
N THR A 156 -0.03 3.51 -34.12
CA THR A 156 0.68 2.29 -34.51
C THR A 156 -0.13 1.41 -35.44
N GLY A 157 -1.42 1.21 -35.14
CA GLY A 157 -2.33 0.47 -36.01
C GLY A 157 -2.50 1.11 -37.39
N GLY A 158 -2.63 2.44 -37.42
CA GLY A 158 -2.71 3.22 -38.66
C GLY A 158 -1.45 3.10 -39.51
N LEU A 159 -0.26 3.16 -38.90
CA LEU A 159 1.02 2.96 -39.61
C LEU A 159 1.14 1.55 -40.21
N VAL A 160 0.74 0.51 -39.46
CA VAL A 160 0.74 -0.87 -39.95
C VAL A 160 -0.24 -1.02 -41.11
N LEU A 161 -1.45 -0.47 -40.97
CA LEU A 161 -2.45 -0.53 -42.04
C LEU A 161 -1.97 0.20 -43.29
N PHE A 162 -1.41 1.40 -43.13
CA PHE A 162 -0.84 2.17 -44.24
C PHE A 162 0.28 1.39 -44.95
N TYR A 163 1.20 0.80 -44.18
CA TYR A 163 2.28 -0.04 -44.73
C TYR A 163 1.75 -1.21 -45.56
N LEU A 164 0.72 -1.93 -45.04
CA LEU A 164 0.09 -3.05 -45.76
C LEU A 164 -0.61 -2.61 -47.04
N LEU A 165 -1.23 -1.41 -47.06
CA LEU A 165 -1.86 -0.86 -48.26
C LEU A 165 -0.85 -0.46 -49.34
N VAL A 166 0.31 0.02 -48.95
CA VAL A 166 1.38 0.41 -49.91
C VAL A 166 2.10 -0.82 -50.49
N GLN A 167 2.16 -1.94 -49.76
CA GLN A 167 2.76 -3.19 -50.24
C GLN A 167 1.88 -3.98 -51.25
N LYS A 168 0.61 -3.62 -51.37
CA LYS A 168 -0.34 -4.30 -52.26
C LYS A 168 -0.43 -3.55 -53.60
#